data_aaa70a0b721a3cbc3cc4c6d569ce8486
#
_entry.id   aaa70a0b721a3cbc3cc4c6d569ce8486
#
_cell.length_a   1.000
_cell.length_b   1.000
_cell.length_c   1.000
_cell.angle_alpha   90.00
_cell.angle_beta   90.00
_cell.angle_gamma   90.00
#
_symmetry.space_group_name_H-M   'P 1'
#
loop_
_entity.id
_entity.type
_entity.pdbx_description
1 polymer ?
#
loop_
_entity_poly.entity_id
_entity_poly.type
_entity_poly.pdbx_seq_one_letter_code
_entity_poly.pdbx_strand_id
1 'polypeptide(L)'
;DLKINECRGKVLEELENQGLLEKSEDFNHQVPHCYRCNSIIEPLASEQWFLKMDELASVAIKAVKKGEVKFVPKRWEKVYLDWMKNIRDWNISRQLWWGHQIPVEDSEDVLDTWFSSALWPFATLGWPNKKAKDLKTFYPTQVLSTGRDIINLWVARMVFSSYEFTGKRPFSEVVIHPTVLTKEGQRMSKSLGTGIDPVGIIDKYGADATRFGIAYQMMGGQDIHFTEDQIIAGRKFCNKLWNISRFVMMSPYGGSPVGGQIKSQDIQTPADKKILGALKKTIQTVNKNTEKYRFGHAAH
;
A
#
# COMPACT_ATOMS: atom_id res chain seq x y z
N ASP A 1 2.16 -28.88 -35.50
CA ASP A 1 1.80 -27.67 -34.73
C ASP A 1 1.47 -26.55 -35.70
N LEU A 2 0.28 -25.96 -35.55
CA LEU A 2 -0.21 -24.87 -36.37
C LEU A 2 -0.27 -23.58 -35.52
N LYS A 3 -0.10 -22.45 -36.17
CA LYS A 3 -0.40 -21.16 -35.53
C LYS A 3 -1.92 -21.05 -35.32
N ILE A 4 -2.36 -20.34 -34.27
CA ILE A 4 -3.75 -20.23 -33.88
C ILE A 4 -4.68 -19.80 -35.01
N ASN A 5 -4.27 -18.78 -35.78
CA ASN A 5 -5.07 -18.31 -36.93
C ASN A 5 -5.15 -19.34 -38.07
N GLU A 6 -4.08 -20.08 -38.30
CA GLU A 6 -4.07 -21.18 -39.30
C GLU A 6 -4.95 -22.36 -38.81
N CYS A 7 -4.92 -22.63 -37.50
CA CYS A 7 -5.78 -23.65 -36.90
C CYS A 7 -7.27 -23.29 -37.04
N ARG A 8 -7.63 -22.04 -36.78
CA ARG A 8 -9.01 -21.55 -36.93
C ARG A 8 -9.51 -21.69 -38.37
N GLY A 9 -8.68 -21.29 -39.35
CA GLY A 9 -9.04 -21.46 -40.75
C GLY A 9 -9.28 -22.91 -41.13
N LYS A 10 -8.39 -23.83 -40.73
CA LYS A 10 -8.54 -25.25 -41.01
C LYS A 10 -9.75 -25.91 -40.32
N VAL A 11 -10.05 -25.47 -39.07
CA VAL A 11 -11.25 -25.96 -38.36
C VAL A 11 -12.53 -25.53 -39.09
N LEU A 12 -12.60 -24.28 -39.58
CA LEU A 12 -13.75 -23.85 -40.37
C LEU A 12 -13.89 -24.61 -41.69
N GLU A 13 -12.80 -24.81 -42.39
CA GLU A 13 -12.75 -25.55 -43.64
C GLU A 13 -13.22 -27.04 -43.41
N GLU A 14 -12.73 -27.66 -42.35
CA GLU A 14 -13.11 -29.03 -42.02
C GLU A 14 -14.58 -29.13 -41.62
N LEU A 15 -15.12 -28.18 -40.85
CA LEU A 15 -16.56 -28.15 -40.52
C LEU A 15 -17.43 -27.92 -41.75
N GLU A 16 -16.99 -27.11 -42.69
CA GLU A 16 -17.68 -26.88 -43.98
C GLU A 16 -17.71 -28.14 -44.81
N ASN A 17 -16.56 -28.83 -44.96
CA ASN A 17 -16.42 -30.08 -45.70
C ASN A 17 -17.31 -31.22 -45.12
N GLN A 18 -17.52 -31.21 -43.80
CA GLN A 18 -18.39 -32.17 -43.11
C GLN A 18 -19.87 -31.77 -43.11
N GLY A 19 -20.22 -30.59 -43.69
CA GLY A 19 -21.59 -30.06 -43.64
C GLY A 19 -22.09 -29.68 -42.28
N LEU A 20 -21.19 -29.45 -41.32
CA LEU A 20 -21.48 -29.07 -39.93
C LEU A 20 -21.45 -27.57 -39.69
N LEU A 21 -20.97 -26.77 -40.64
CA LEU A 21 -20.96 -25.32 -40.57
C LEU A 21 -22.30 -24.75 -41.03
N GLU A 22 -23.10 -24.24 -40.11
CA GLU A 22 -24.40 -23.66 -40.41
C GLU A 22 -24.26 -22.23 -40.98
N LYS A 23 -23.39 -21.43 -40.34
CA LYS A 23 -23.18 -20.01 -40.70
C LYS A 23 -21.85 -19.48 -40.20
N SER A 24 -21.24 -18.60 -40.98
CA SER A 24 -20.12 -17.74 -40.56
C SER A 24 -20.48 -16.29 -40.76
N GLU A 25 -20.35 -15.46 -39.73
CA GLU A 25 -20.63 -14.02 -39.80
C GLU A 25 -19.63 -13.21 -38.98
N ASP A 26 -19.46 -11.96 -39.34
CA ASP A 26 -18.62 -11.04 -38.60
C ASP A 26 -19.25 -10.72 -37.22
N PHE A 27 -18.52 -10.94 -36.15
CA PHE A 27 -18.98 -10.71 -34.78
C PHE A 27 -18.01 -9.82 -34.01
N ASN A 28 -18.51 -8.66 -33.57
CA ASN A 28 -17.74 -7.73 -32.76
C ASN A 28 -17.80 -8.11 -31.27
N HIS A 29 -16.68 -8.47 -30.70
CA HIS A 29 -16.56 -8.77 -29.28
C HIS A 29 -15.23 -8.27 -28.68
N GLN A 30 -15.16 -8.19 -27.36
CA GLN A 30 -13.94 -7.82 -26.66
C GLN A 30 -12.99 -9.01 -26.60
N VAL A 31 -11.74 -8.81 -27.03
CA VAL A 31 -10.69 -9.82 -27.00
C VAL A 31 -9.60 -9.37 -26.03
N PRO A 32 -9.16 -10.23 -25.09
CA PRO A 32 -8.08 -9.89 -24.18
C PRO A 32 -6.75 -9.80 -24.92
N HIS A 33 -5.97 -8.76 -24.65
CA HIS A 33 -4.66 -8.54 -25.20
C HIS A 33 -3.59 -8.49 -24.11
N CYS A 34 -2.39 -8.98 -24.44
CA CYS A 34 -1.23 -8.84 -23.58
C CYS A 34 -0.86 -7.36 -23.43
N TYR A 35 -0.81 -6.87 -22.19
CA TYR A 35 -0.49 -5.48 -21.90
C TYR A 35 0.94 -5.06 -22.31
N ARG A 36 1.84 -6.02 -22.57
CA ARG A 36 3.22 -5.74 -23.00
C ARG A 36 3.41 -5.71 -24.50
N CYS A 37 2.92 -6.73 -25.21
CA CYS A 37 3.16 -6.90 -26.64
C CYS A 37 1.90 -6.72 -27.51
N ASN A 38 0.76 -6.46 -26.88
CA ASN A 38 -0.54 -6.30 -27.53
C ASN A 38 -1.02 -7.51 -28.36
N SER A 39 -0.41 -8.68 -28.19
CA SER A 39 -0.89 -9.92 -28.81
C SER A 39 -2.19 -10.39 -28.16
N ILE A 40 -3.04 -11.02 -28.95
CA ILE A 40 -4.27 -11.67 -28.45
C ILE A 40 -3.87 -12.79 -27.48
N ILE A 41 -4.56 -12.86 -26.36
CA ILE A 41 -4.38 -13.91 -25.36
C ILE A 41 -5.37 -15.01 -25.63
N GLU A 42 -4.85 -16.24 -25.82
CA GLU A 42 -5.66 -17.44 -25.97
C GLU A 42 -5.58 -18.28 -24.68
N PRO A 43 -6.71 -18.59 -24.05
CA PRO A 43 -6.73 -19.45 -22.87
C PRO A 43 -6.29 -20.88 -23.23
N LEU A 44 -5.27 -21.38 -22.56
CA LEU A 44 -4.79 -22.76 -22.70
C LEU A 44 -4.85 -23.43 -21.33
N ALA A 45 -5.50 -24.58 -21.27
CA ALA A 45 -5.49 -25.41 -20.06
C ALA A 45 -4.11 -26.06 -19.89
N SER A 46 -3.53 -25.92 -18.72
CA SER A 46 -2.25 -26.54 -18.37
C SER A 46 -2.26 -26.95 -16.90
N GLU A 47 -1.44 -27.93 -16.56
CA GLU A 47 -1.25 -28.34 -15.16
C GLU A 47 -0.59 -27.20 -14.38
N GLN A 48 -1.08 -26.97 -13.17
CA GLN A 48 -0.64 -25.89 -12.31
C GLN A 48 -0.58 -26.35 -10.85
N TRP A 49 0.32 -25.76 -10.08
CA TRP A 49 0.36 -25.97 -8.64
C TRP A 49 -0.57 -25.02 -7.91
N PHE A 50 -1.44 -25.59 -7.07
CA PHE A 50 -2.40 -24.84 -6.27
C PHE A 50 -2.14 -25.04 -4.78
N LEU A 51 -2.22 -23.93 -4.03
CA LEU A 51 -2.24 -23.96 -2.58
C LEU A 51 -3.69 -23.94 -2.10
N LYS A 52 -4.07 -24.93 -1.27
CA LYS A 52 -5.40 -24.97 -0.64
C LYS A 52 -5.54 -23.84 0.36
N MET A 53 -6.60 -23.06 0.24
CA MET A 53 -6.74 -21.81 0.98
C MET A 53 -7.68 -21.87 2.18
N ASP A 54 -8.53 -22.87 2.35
CA ASP A 54 -9.59 -22.90 3.36
C ASP A 54 -9.07 -22.71 4.80
N GLU A 55 -8.07 -23.49 5.19
CA GLU A 55 -7.50 -23.42 6.55
C GLU A 55 -6.75 -22.12 6.76
N LEU A 56 -5.90 -21.71 5.81
CA LEU A 56 -5.14 -20.48 5.84
C LEU A 56 -6.05 -19.25 5.92
N ALA A 57 -7.12 -19.24 5.14
CA ALA A 57 -8.12 -18.18 5.18
C ALA A 57 -8.85 -18.12 6.51
N SER A 58 -9.21 -19.27 7.08
CA SER A 58 -9.88 -19.34 8.39
C SER A 58 -9.06 -18.67 9.49
N VAL A 59 -7.77 -18.97 9.56
CA VAL A 59 -6.85 -18.36 10.55
C VAL A 59 -6.74 -16.85 10.33
N ALA A 60 -6.56 -16.41 9.10
CA ALA A 60 -6.42 -15.00 8.75
C ALA A 60 -7.71 -14.20 9.03
N ILE A 61 -8.89 -14.76 8.77
CA ILE A 61 -10.19 -14.15 9.12
C ILE A 61 -10.33 -14.01 10.63
N LYS A 62 -9.97 -15.06 11.39
CA LYS A 62 -10.04 -15.04 12.86
C LYS A 62 -9.13 -13.95 13.44
N ALA A 63 -7.92 -13.79 12.92
CA ALA A 63 -6.97 -12.77 13.37
C ALA A 63 -7.53 -11.35 13.25
N VAL A 64 -8.16 -11.03 12.13
CA VAL A 64 -8.77 -9.70 11.92
C VAL A 64 -10.02 -9.53 12.76
N LYS A 65 -10.91 -10.52 12.84
CA LYS A 65 -12.13 -10.44 13.67
C LYS A 65 -11.85 -10.28 15.16
N LYS A 66 -10.77 -10.88 15.65
CA LYS A 66 -10.31 -10.72 17.05
C LYS A 66 -9.57 -9.40 17.29
N GLY A 67 -9.31 -8.61 16.26
CA GLY A 67 -8.57 -7.36 16.35
C GLY A 67 -7.07 -7.55 16.60
N GLU A 68 -6.53 -8.74 16.34
CA GLU A 68 -5.09 -9.00 16.36
C GLU A 68 -4.37 -8.26 15.21
N VAL A 69 -5.04 -8.13 14.07
CA VAL A 69 -4.64 -7.28 12.92
C VAL A 69 -5.77 -6.29 12.65
N LYS A 70 -5.47 -4.99 12.71
CA LYS A 70 -6.45 -3.91 12.55
C LYS A 70 -6.19 -3.12 11.29
N PHE A 71 -7.24 -2.73 10.58
CA PHE A 71 -7.14 -1.85 9.40
C PHE A 71 -7.46 -0.40 9.74
N VAL A 72 -6.64 0.51 9.25
CA VAL A 72 -6.84 1.95 9.37
C VAL A 72 -6.84 2.58 7.97
N PRO A 73 -7.94 3.19 7.52
CA PRO A 73 -9.27 3.27 8.13
C PRO A 73 -9.99 1.91 8.19
N LYS A 74 -10.87 1.75 9.19
CA LYS A 74 -11.59 0.48 9.45
C LYS A 74 -12.40 -0.06 8.27
N ARG A 75 -12.82 0.80 7.34
CA ARG A 75 -13.58 0.38 6.14
C ARG A 75 -12.88 -0.71 5.31
N TRP A 76 -11.54 -0.75 5.32
CA TRP A 76 -10.75 -1.73 4.58
C TRP A 76 -10.77 -3.13 5.19
N GLU A 77 -11.14 -3.23 6.46
CA GLU A 77 -11.38 -4.52 7.13
C GLU A 77 -12.48 -5.31 6.41
N LYS A 78 -13.56 -4.62 5.99
CA LYS A 78 -14.63 -5.26 5.22
C LYS A 78 -14.12 -5.81 3.89
N VAL A 79 -13.37 -5.02 3.14
CA VAL A 79 -12.79 -5.43 1.84
C VAL A 79 -11.90 -6.67 2.01
N TYR A 80 -11.05 -6.68 3.02
CA TYR A 80 -10.21 -7.82 3.36
C TYR A 80 -11.05 -9.05 3.71
N LEU A 81 -12.02 -8.93 4.62
CA LEU A 81 -12.84 -10.04 5.07
C LEU A 81 -13.75 -10.61 3.98
N ASP A 82 -14.29 -9.76 3.13
CA ASP A 82 -15.15 -10.20 2.01
C ASP A 82 -14.32 -10.98 0.97
N TRP A 83 -13.10 -10.54 0.69
CA TRP A 83 -12.21 -11.29 -0.20
C TRP A 83 -11.79 -12.63 0.42
N MET A 84 -11.39 -12.64 1.70
CA MET A 84 -10.93 -13.85 2.39
C MET A 84 -12.02 -14.92 2.53
N LYS A 85 -13.29 -14.51 2.68
CA LYS A 85 -14.43 -15.45 2.74
C LYS A 85 -14.71 -16.14 1.40
N ASN A 86 -14.38 -15.49 0.30
CA ASN A 86 -14.63 -15.96 -1.05
C ASN A 86 -13.34 -16.38 -1.77
N ILE A 87 -12.26 -16.57 -1.02
CA ILE A 87 -10.97 -16.93 -1.59
C ILE A 87 -11.06 -18.31 -2.23
N ARG A 88 -10.44 -18.44 -3.40
CA ARG A 88 -10.26 -19.72 -4.09
C ARG A 88 -8.85 -20.23 -3.87
N ASP A 89 -8.61 -21.49 -4.14
CA ASP A 89 -7.28 -22.06 -4.14
C ASP A 89 -6.33 -21.22 -5.00
N TRP A 90 -5.16 -20.95 -4.48
CA TRP A 90 -4.21 -20.03 -5.08
C TRP A 90 -3.26 -20.77 -6.01
N ASN A 91 -3.37 -20.49 -7.32
CA ASN A 91 -2.36 -20.92 -8.28
C ASN A 91 -1.03 -20.23 -7.96
N ILE A 92 -0.05 -21.00 -7.52
CA ILE A 92 1.28 -20.51 -7.10
C ILE A 92 2.36 -20.71 -8.16
N SER A 93 2.09 -21.42 -9.25
CA SER A 93 3.05 -21.66 -10.31
C SER A 93 3.00 -20.61 -11.41
N ARG A 94 4.17 -20.27 -11.94
CA ARG A 94 4.35 -19.37 -13.08
C ARG A 94 5.37 -19.97 -14.04
N GLN A 95 5.07 -19.94 -15.31
CA GLN A 95 5.96 -20.38 -16.39
C GLN A 95 6.80 -19.18 -16.86
N LEU A 96 7.76 -18.79 -16.04
CA LEU A 96 8.64 -17.63 -16.25
C LEU A 96 10.11 -18.06 -16.12
N TRP A 97 10.99 -17.37 -16.80
CA TRP A 97 12.43 -17.61 -16.70
C TRP A 97 13.06 -17.09 -15.40
N TRP A 98 12.37 -16.16 -14.72
CA TRP A 98 12.84 -15.50 -13.50
C TRP A 98 11.92 -15.81 -12.33
N GLY A 99 12.48 -16.20 -11.22
CA GLY A 99 11.75 -16.49 -10.00
C GLY A 99 12.42 -17.58 -9.16
N HIS A 100 11.79 -17.91 -8.06
CA HIS A 100 12.19 -19.04 -7.21
C HIS A 100 11.49 -20.30 -7.72
N GLN A 101 12.25 -21.29 -8.14
CA GLN A 101 11.72 -22.59 -8.57
C GLN A 101 10.89 -23.22 -7.46
N ILE A 102 9.78 -23.83 -7.82
CA ILE A 102 8.95 -24.61 -6.89
C ILE A 102 9.76 -25.84 -6.46
N PRO A 103 9.97 -26.05 -5.14
CA PRO A 103 10.83 -27.14 -4.65
C PRO A 103 10.12 -28.51 -4.68
N VAL A 104 9.66 -28.90 -5.85
CA VAL A 104 9.00 -30.18 -6.12
C VAL A 104 9.74 -30.85 -7.27
N GLU A 105 9.96 -32.16 -7.17
CA GLU A 105 10.59 -32.94 -8.24
C GLU A 105 9.82 -32.77 -9.55
N ASP A 106 10.54 -32.68 -10.66
CA ASP A 106 10.01 -32.54 -12.02
C ASP A 106 9.24 -31.25 -12.33
N SER A 107 9.33 -30.22 -11.48
CA SER A 107 8.73 -28.92 -11.77
C SER A 107 9.78 -27.90 -12.23
N GLU A 108 9.60 -27.33 -13.43
CA GLU A 108 10.38 -26.19 -13.93
C GLU A 108 9.71 -24.83 -13.60
N ASP A 109 8.51 -24.88 -13.05
CA ASP A 109 7.74 -23.69 -12.71
C ASP A 109 8.40 -22.91 -11.56
N VAL A 110 8.18 -21.59 -11.57
CA VAL A 110 8.59 -20.71 -10.48
C VAL A 110 7.40 -20.27 -9.68
N LEU A 111 7.64 -19.93 -8.41
CA LEU A 111 6.62 -19.42 -7.51
C LEU A 111 6.07 -18.06 -7.96
N ASP A 112 4.79 -17.85 -7.78
CA ASP A 112 4.18 -16.52 -7.85
C ASP A 112 4.98 -15.54 -6.99
N THR A 113 5.30 -14.36 -7.54
CA THR A 113 6.05 -13.32 -6.82
C THR A 113 5.43 -12.95 -5.47
N TRP A 114 4.10 -13.07 -5.35
CA TRP A 114 3.39 -12.80 -4.11
C TRP A 114 3.62 -13.86 -3.04
N PHE A 115 4.13 -15.04 -3.40
CA PHE A 115 4.51 -16.06 -2.44
C PHE A 115 5.75 -15.63 -1.64
N SER A 116 6.83 -15.30 -2.31
CA SER A 116 8.04 -14.79 -1.65
C SER A 116 7.79 -13.43 -0.97
N SER A 117 6.98 -12.55 -1.58
CA SER A 117 6.60 -11.27 -0.99
C SER A 117 5.81 -11.42 0.31
N ALA A 118 5.02 -12.50 0.44
CA ALA A 118 4.28 -12.80 1.67
C ALA A 118 5.17 -13.16 2.87
N LEU A 119 6.40 -13.60 2.61
CA LEU A 119 7.37 -13.96 3.65
C LEU A 119 8.13 -12.74 4.20
N TRP A 120 7.98 -11.58 3.58
CA TRP A 120 8.72 -10.35 3.91
C TRP A 120 8.79 -10.04 5.41
N PRO A 121 7.67 -10.08 6.18
CA PRO A 121 7.69 -9.63 7.58
C PRO A 121 8.64 -10.40 8.49
N PHE A 122 9.00 -11.62 8.14
CA PHE A 122 9.84 -12.48 8.97
C PHE A 122 11.09 -13.02 8.24
N ALA A 123 11.03 -13.25 6.93
CA ALA A 123 12.19 -13.76 6.19
C ALA A 123 13.34 -12.77 6.16
N THR A 124 13.08 -11.48 5.98
CA THR A 124 14.10 -10.41 5.98
C THR A 124 14.77 -10.21 7.34
N LEU A 125 14.15 -10.71 8.41
CA LEU A 125 14.65 -10.63 9.78
C LEU A 125 15.42 -11.89 10.21
N GLY A 126 15.68 -12.78 9.26
CA GLY A 126 16.52 -13.96 9.47
C GLY A 126 15.78 -15.28 9.73
N TRP A 127 14.43 -15.32 9.54
CA TRP A 127 13.72 -16.61 9.52
C TRP A 127 14.27 -17.48 8.36
N PRO A 128 14.44 -18.81 8.51
CA PRO A 128 13.90 -19.69 9.57
C PRO A 128 14.74 -19.79 10.84
N ASN A 129 15.85 -19.06 10.97
CA ASN A 129 16.64 -19.08 12.19
C ASN A 129 15.87 -18.40 13.36
N LYS A 130 15.22 -19.21 14.19
CA LYS A 130 14.46 -18.73 15.36
C LYS A 130 15.33 -17.99 16.40
N LYS A 131 16.66 -18.07 16.32
CA LYS A 131 17.60 -17.37 17.20
C LYS A 131 18.06 -16.03 16.63
N ALA A 132 17.72 -15.69 15.39
CA ALA A 132 18.10 -14.43 14.77
C ALA A 132 17.69 -13.23 15.64
N LYS A 133 18.64 -12.32 15.87
CA LYS A 133 18.48 -11.16 16.74
C LYS A 133 17.36 -10.24 16.23
N ASP A 134 17.37 -9.96 14.93
CA ASP A 134 16.40 -9.06 14.32
C ASP A 134 14.98 -9.64 14.34
N LEU A 135 14.85 -10.95 14.11
CA LEU A 135 13.55 -11.63 14.23
C LEU A 135 12.96 -11.52 15.65
N LYS A 136 13.80 -11.63 16.68
CA LYS A 136 13.34 -11.48 18.07
C LYS A 136 13.01 -10.04 18.44
N THR A 137 13.69 -9.08 17.83
CA THR A 137 13.55 -7.65 18.17
C THR A 137 12.41 -6.99 17.40
N PHE A 138 12.25 -7.29 16.12
CA PHE A 138 11.39 -6.55 15.21
C PHE A 138 10.14 -7.30 14.74
N TYR A 139 10.03 -8.59 15.03
CA TYR A 139 8.86 -9.39 14.66
C TYR A 139 8.07 -9.87 15.89
N PRO A 140 6.73 -9.71 15.93
CA PRO A 140 5.85 -9.01 14.98
C PRO A 140 6.11 -7.50 14.93
N THR A 141 5.96 -6.90 13.74
CA THR A 141 6.07 -5.44 13.61
C THR A 141 4.79 -4.74 14.08
N GLN A 142 4.83 -3.43 14.28
CA GLN A 142 3.69 -2.66 14.76
C GLN A 142 2.78 -2.24 13.63
N VAL A 143 3.34 -1.62 12.59
CA VAL A 143 2.58 -0.96 11.53
C VAL A 143 3.09 -1.39 10.16
N LEU A 144 2.16 -1.76 9.29
CA LEU A 144 2.36 -1.84 7.85
C LEU A 144 1.64 -0.68 7.18
N SER A 145 2.35 0.14 6.40
CA SER A 145 1.72 1.16 5.55
C SER A 145 1.76 0.72 4.09
N THR A 146 0.60 0.68 3.42
CA THR A 146 0.50 0.20 2.05
C THR A 146 -0.71 0.77 1.31
N GLY A 147 -0.77 0.55 -0.01
CA GLY A 147 -1.90 0.92 -0.86
C GLY A 147 -3.05 -0.10 -0.82
N ARG A 148 -4.24 0.37 -1.08
CA ARG A 148 -5.46 -0.47 -1.13
C ARG A 148 -5.40 -1.57 -2.20
N ASP A 149 -4.68 -1.34 -3.28
CA ASP A 149 -4.61 -2.22 -4.45
C ASP A 149 -4.01 -3.58 -4.12
N ILE A 150 -3.19 -3.65 -3.06
CA ILE A 150 -2.47 -4.86 -2.68
C ILE A 150 -2.91 -5.43 -1.32
N ILE A 151 -4.09 -5.04 -0.83
CA ILE A 151 -4.68 -5.66 0.36
C ILE A 151 -4.80 -7.17 0.16
N ASN A 152 -5.34 -7.60 -0.96
CA ASN A 152 -5.55 -9.00 -1.27
C ASN A 152 -4.27 -9.71 -1.71
N LEU A 153 -3.44 -9.02 -2.51
CA LEU A 153 -2.24 -9.59 -3.11
C LEU A 153 -1.08 -9.70 -2.12
N TRP A 154 -1.00 -8.82 -1.15
CA TRP A 154 0.14 -8.76 -0.24
C TRP A 154 -0.25 -8.85 1.23
N VAL A 155 -1.13 -7.96 1.72
CA VAL A 155 -1.49 -7.92 3.15
C VAL A 155 -2.09 -9.25 3.60
N ALA A 156 -3.08 -9.76 2.86
CA ALA A 156 -3.75 -11.01 3.20
C ALA A 156 -2.75 -12.19 3.19
N ARG A 157 -1.89 -12.23 2.17
CA ARG A 157 -0.86 -13.27 2.06
C ARG A 157 0.17 -13.21 3.17
N MET A 158 0.63 -12.02 3.56
CA MET A 158 1.49 -11.89 4.73
C MET A 158 0.82 -12.38 6.01
N VAL A 159 -0.47 -12.10 6.20
CA VAL A 159 -1.18 -12.52 7.41
C VAL A 159 -1.24 -14.04 7.50
N PHE A 160 -1.77 -14.74 6.50
CA PHE A 160 -1.89 -16.19 6.60
C PHE A 160 -0.53 -16.90 6.59
N SER A 161 0.44 -16.44 5.79
CA SER A 161 1.79 -17.02 5.79
C SER A 161 2.51 -16.84 7.14
N SER A 162 2.32 -15.70 7.78
CA SER A 162 2.91 -15.45 9.09
C SER A 162 2.36 -16.38 10.17
N TYR A 163 1.06 -16.60 10.19
CA TYR A 163 0.47 -17.56 11.12
C TYR A 163 0.92 -18.99 10.82
N GLU A 164 0.98 -19.38 9.55
CA GLU A 164 1.42 -20.70 9.14
C GLU A 164 2.86 -20.98 9.55
N PHE A 165 3.78 -20.09 9.20
CA PHE A 165 5.22 -20.33 9.39
C PHE A 165 5.73 -19.96 10.77
N THR A 166 5.09 -19.02 11.47
CA THR A 166 5.61 -18.51 12.75
C THR A 166 4.63 -18.64 13.92
N GLY A 167 3.36 -18.94 13.65
CA GLY A 167 2.29 -18.97 14.67
C GLY A 167 1.91 -17.58 15.20
N LYS A 168 2.39 -16.50 14.59
CA LYS A 168 2.18 -15.12 15.06
C LYS A 168 1.68 -14.22 13.96
N ARG A 169 0.98 -13.13 14.33
CA ARG A 169 0.61 -12.07 13.39
C ARG A 169 1.87 -11.41 12.81
N PRO A 170 1.84 -10.91 11.57
CA PRO A 170 2.98 -10.20 10.98
C PRO A 170 3.13 -8.77 11.52
N PHE A 171 2.01 -8.10 11.77
CA PHE A 171 1.90 -6.71 12.24
C PHE A 171 0.60 -6.50 13.00
N SER A 172 0.54 -5.42 13.79
CA SER A 172 -0.64 -5.08 14.59
C SER A 172 -1.65 -4.25 13.80
N GLU A 173 -1.18 -3.32 12.98
CA GLU A 173 -1.99 -2.36 12.26
C GLU A 173 -1.59 -2.28 10.78
N VAL A 174 -2.59 -2.16 9.92
CA VAL A 174 -2.45 -1.97 8.48
C VAL A 174 -3.01 -0.61 8.13
N VAL A 175 -2.13 0.34 7.86
CA VAL A 175 -2.50 1.70 7.48
C VAL A 175 -2.57 1.77 5.95
N ILE A 176 -3.79 1.91 5.44
CA ILE A 176 -4.03 2.06 4.00
C ILE A 176 -4.02 3.55 3.67
N HIS A 177 -2.94 3.97 3.04
CA HIS A 177 -2.77 5.36 2.62
C HIS A 177 -3.62 5.70 1.38
N PRO A 178 -3.97 6.99 1.18
CA PRO A 178 -4.60 7.45 -0.05
C PRO A 178 -3.73 7.22 -1.29
N THR A 179 -4.35 7.12 -2.45
CA THR A 179 -3.66 7.17 -3.73
C THR A 179 -3.48 8.62 -4.16
N VAL A 180 -2.30 8.98 -4.64
CA VAL A 180 -2.05 10.28 -5.26
C VAL A 180 -2.42 10.17 -6.74
N LEU A 181 -3.37 10.99 -7.16
CA LEU A 181 -3.91 11.06 -8.53
C LEU A 181 -3.41 12.33 -9.23
N THR A 182 -3.51 12.37 -10.55
CA THR A 182 -3.34 13.60 -11.30
C THR A 182 -4.42 14.63 -10.89
N LYS A 183 -4.28 15.87 -11.33
CA LYS A 183 -5.29 16.91 -11.08
C LYS A 183 -6.68 16.51 -11.61
N GLU A 184 -6.70 15.80 -12.73
CA GLU A 184 -7.92 15.31 -13.40
C GLU A 184 -8.48 14.02 -12.75
N GLY A 185 -7.85 13.51 -11.71
CA GLY A 185 -8.30 12.31 -10.99
C GLY A 185 -7.84 10.98 -11.61
N GLN A 186 -6.89 11.01 -12.53
CA GLN A 186 -6.34 9.79 -13.13
C GLN A 186 -5.21 9.22 -12.27
N ARG A 187 -5.07 7.90 -12.29
CA ARG A 187 -3.94 7.24 -11.63
C ARG A 187 -2.63 7.60 -12.31
N MET A 188 -1.64 8.02 -11.53
CA MET A 188 -0.31 8.28 -12.05
C MET A 188 0.37 6.99 -12.49
N SER A 189 0.99 7.01 -13.67
CA SER A 189 1.71 5.87 -14.24
C SER A 189 2.98 6.35 -14.95
N LYS A 190 4.10 5.66 -14.71
CA LYS A 190 5.35 5.92 -15.42
C LYS A 190 5.23 5.63 -16.92
N SER A 191 4.52 4.55 -17.30
CA SER A 191 4.33 4.15 -18.70
C SER A 191 3.47 5.12 -19.49
N LEU A 192 2.55 5.84 -18.83
CA LEU A 192 1.71 6.85 -19.45
C LEU A 192 2.30 8.26 -19.36
N GLY A 193 3.48 8.43 -18.76
CA GLY A 193 4.09 9.75 -18.57
C GLY A 193 3.34 10.68 -17.62
N THR A 194 2.35 10.18 -16.89
CA THR A 194 1.52 10.97 -15.96
C THR A 194 2.11 11.01 -14.53
N GLY A 195 3.19 10.27 -14.30
CA GLY A 195 3.88 10.24 -13.01
C GLY A 195 4.64 11.54 -12.75
N ILE A 196 4.51 12.07 -11.53
CA ILE A 196 5.27 13.22 -11.06
C ILE A 196 6.48 12.70 -10.27
N ASP A 197 7.67 13.18 -10.64
CA ASP A 197 8.89 12.86 -9.89
C ASP A 197 8.91 13.64 -8.57
N PRO A 198 8.84 12.94 -7.42
CA PRO A 198 8.89 13.60 -6.12
C PRO A 198 10.22 14.30 -5.86
N VAL A 199 11.33 13.85 -6.45
CA VAL A 199 12.64 14.49 -6.27
C VAL A 199 12.64 15.88 -6.90
N GLY A 200 12.11 16.02 -8.12
CA GLY A 200 11.97 17.33 -8.77
C GLY A 200 11.10 18.32 -7.98
N ILE A 201 10.04 17.83 -7.31
CA ILE A 201 9.21 18.65 -6.42
C ILE A 201 9.98 19.06 -5.16
N ILE A 202 10.75 18.14 -4.58
CA ILE A 202 11.59 18.40 -3.41
C ILE A 202 12.66 19.43 -3.72
N ASP A 203 13.32 19.33 -4.86
CA ASP A 203 14.35 20.29 -5.30
C ASP A 203 13.77 21.70 -5.49
N LYS A 204 12.55 21.79 -6.01
CA LYS A 204 11.87 23.06 -6.27
C LYS A 204 11.31 23.73 -5.01
N TYR A 205 10.73 22.96 -4.09
CA TYR A 205 9.96 23.49 -2.97
C TYR A 205 10.51 23.15 -1.57
N GLY A 206 11.39 22.17 -1.48
CA GLY A 206 11.90 21.61 -0.24
C GLY A 206 11.14 20.38 0.24
N ALA A 207 11.83 19.51 0.97
CA ALA A 207 11.27 18.26 1.49
C ALA A 207 10.12 18.49 2.48
N ASP A 208 10.27 19.44 3.40
CA ASP A 208 9.25 19.76 4.40
C ASP A 208 7.97 20.25 3.75
N ALA A 209 8.08 21.16 2.77
CA ALA A 209 6.93 21.67 2.01
C ALA A 209 6.19 20.56 1.27
N THR A 210 6.93 19.67 0.63
CA THR A 210 6.37 18.54 -0.14
C THR A 210 5.65 17.57 0.80
N ARG A 211 6.30 17.14 1.87
CA ARG A 211 5.70 16.23 2.86
C ARG A 211 4.48 16.82 3.55
N PHE A 212 4.58 18.07 4.00
CA PHE A 212 3.48 18.78 4.65
C PHE A 212 2.30 18.98 3.70
N GLY A 213 2.55 19.43 2.46
CA GLY A 213 1.50 19.67 1.47
C GLY A 213 0.73 18.38 1.10
N ILE A 214 1.39 17.23 1.05
CA ILE A 214 0.73 15.93 0.86
C ILE A 214 -0.05 15.54 2.12
N ALA A 215 0.58 15.59 3.29
CA ALA A 215 -0.06 15.22 4.56
C ALA A 215 -1.30 16.06 4.87
N TYR A 216 -1.25 17.36 4.58
CA TYR A 216 -2.35 18.30 4.76
C TYR A 216 -3.64 17.90 4.02
N GLN A 217 -3.51 17.25 2.86
CA GLN A 217 -4.62 16.77 2.05
C GLN A 217 -5.21 15.43 2.52
N MET A 218 -4.57 14.73 3.46
CA MET A 218 -4.99 13.40 3.93
C MET A 218 -6.19 13.48 4.88
N MET A 219 -7.34 13.91 4.37
CA MET A 219 -8.60 14.07 5.11
C MET A 219 -9.48 12.83 4.98
N GLY A 220 -9.43 11.91 5.92
CA GLY A 220 -10.38 10.79 6.01
C GLY A 220 -10.18 9.64 5.02
N GLY A 221 -9.05 9.54 4.34
CA GLY A 221 -8.70 8.42 3.45
C GLY A 221 -9.31 8.51 2.05
N GLN A 222 -9.69 9.70 1.60
CA GLN A 222 -9.97 9.98 0.19
C GLN A 222 -8.66 10.07 -0.60
N ASP A 223 -8.73 9.79 -1.91
CA ASP A 223 -7.58 9.98 -2.80
C ASP A 223 -7.19 11.45 -2.89
N ILE A 224 -5.92 11.70 -3.13
CA ILE A 224 -5.35 13.04 -3.19
C ILE A 224 -5.20 13.43 -4.66
N HIS A 225 -5.86 14.51 -5.08
CA HIS A 225 -5.60 15.13 -6.38
C HIS A 225 -4.37 16.03 -6.23
N PHE A 226 -3.27 15.65 -6.87
CA PHE A 226 -2.02 16.40 -6.74
C PHE A 226 -2.11 17.77 -7.42
N THR A 227 -1.77 18.80 -6.66
CA THR A 227 -1.55 20.14 -7.18
C THR A 227 -0.33 20.78 -6.52
N GLU A 228 0.46 21.53 -7.28
CA GLU A 228 1.60 22.25 -6.71
C GLU A 228 1.16 23.35 -5.71
N ASP A 229 -0.04 23.87 -5.81
CA ASP A 229 -0.58 24.90 -4.92
C ASP A 229 -0.55 24.45 -3.45
N GLN A 230 -0.82 23.20 -3.19
CA GLN A 230 -0.79 22.63 -1.84
C GLN A 230 0.65 22.54 -1.30
N ILE A 231 1.60 22.26 -2.18
CA ILE A 231 3.02 22.24 -1.83
C ILE A 231 3.52 23.66 -1.54
N ILE A 232 3.10 24.64 -2.35
CA ILE A 232 3.41 26.06 -2.14
C ILE A 232 2.82 26.56 -0.81
N ALA A 233 1.58 26.16 -0.49
CA ALA A 233 0.97 26.47 0.80
C ALA A 233 1.76 25.85 1.96
N GLY A 234 2.18 24.58 1.81
CA GLY A 234 3.07 23.90 2.76
C GLY A 234 4.38 24.64 2.97
N ARG A 235 5.03 25.11 1.89
CA ARG A 235 6.25 25.92 1.97
C ARG A 235 6.05 27.20 2.77
N LYS A 236 4.96 27.93 2.52
CA LYS A 236 4.63 29.15 3.26
C LYS A 236 4.44 28.86 4.76
N PHE A 237 3.76 27.78 5.09
CA PHE A 237 3.57 27.37 6.48
C PHE A 237 4.89 26.99 7.17
N CYS A 238 5.71 26.15 6.56
CA CYS A 238 7.00 25.73 7.10
C CYS A 238 7.92 26.94 7.31
N ASN A 239 7.98 27.87 6.36
CA ASN A 239 8.75 29.10 6.49
C ASN A 239 8.23 29.99 7.64
N LYS A 240 6.90 30.09 7.81
CA LYS A 240 6.31 30.85 8.92
C LYS A 240 6.69 30.20 10.25
N LEU A 241 6.58 28.90 10.39
CA LEU A 241 6.95 28.19 11.61
C LEU A 241 8.45 28.39 11.95
N TRP A 242 9.31 28.25 10.95
CA TRP A 242 10.74 28.48 11.09
C TRP A 242 11.05 29.89 11.59
N ASN A 243 10.46 30.90 10.94
CA ASN A 243 10.71 32.29 11.30
C ASN A 243 10.16 32.66 12.68
N ILE A 244 9.01 32.16 13.07
CA ILE A 244 8.46 32.32 14.42
C ILE A 244 9.40 31.71 15.45
N SER A 245 9.82 30.46 15.23
CA SER A 245 10.74 29.78 16.15
C SER A 245 12.07 30.53 16.28
N ARG A 246 12.62 30.97 15.16
CA ARG A 246 13.84 31.79 15.14
C ARG A 246 13.66 33.10 15.89
N PHE A 247 12.53 33.79 15.69
CA PHE A 247 12.23 35.05 16.39
C PHE A 247 12.17 34.85 17.92
N VAL A 248 11.48 33.80 18.37
CA VAL A 248 11.40 33.45 19.80
C VAL A 248 12.79 33.14 20.37
N MET A 249 13.62 32.38 19.66
CA MET A 249 14.97 32.04 20.12
C MET A 249 15.94 33.21 20.15
N MET A 250 15.74 34.22 19.28
CA MET A 250 16.58 35.42 19.20
C MET A 250 16.09 36.56 20.10
N SER A 251 14.94 36.45 20.74
CA SER A 251 14.41 37.48 21.63
C SER A 251 15.30 37.65 22.86
N PRO A 252 15.73 38.89 23.19
CA PRO A 252 16.53 39.15 24.36
C PRO A 252 15.81 38.81 25.68
N TYR A 253 14.49 38.71 25.66
CA TYR A 253 13.67 38.28 26.78
C TYR A 253 13.47 36.76 26.81
N GLY A 254 13.78 36.04 25.73
CA GLY A 254 13.68 34.60 25.62
C GLY A 254 14.99 33.85 25.89
N GLY A 255 15.99 34.53 26.42
CA GLY A 255 17.35 34.05 26.64
C GLY A 255 17.52 32.99 27.73
N SER A 256 16.57 32.12 27.91
CA SER A 256 16.85 30.85 28.57
C SER A 256 17.39 29.90 27.50
N PRO A 257 18.54 29.27 27.70
CA PRO A 257 19.06 28.29 26.76
C PRO A 257 18.01 27.21 26.53
N VAL A 258 17.97 26.70 25.29
CA VAL A 258 17.16 25.61 24.85
C VAL A 258 16.94 24.57 25.95
N GLY A 259 15.69 24.48 26.50
CA GLY A 259 15.34 23.53 27.56
C GLY A 259 14.84 24.17 28.88
N GLY A 260 14.78 25.47 29.01
CA GLY A 260 14.20 26.14 30.20
C GLY A 260 12.69 25.84 30.28
N GLN A 261 12.25 25.15 31.32
CA GLN A 261 10.82 24.99 31.59
C GLN A 261 10.25 26.34 32.03
N ILE A 262 9.14 26.77 31.39
CA ILE A 262 8.35 27.92 31.86
C ILE A 262 7.82 27.58 33.26
N LYS A 263 8.23 28.31 34.26
CA LYS A 263 7.76 28.13 35.63
C LYS A 263 6.43 28.82 35.82
N SER A 264 5.63 28.31 36.78
CA SER A 264 4.31 28.90 37.08
C SER A 264 4.36 30.37 37.43
N GLN A 265 5.45 30.84 38.01
CA GLN A 265 5.69 32.25 38.36
C GLN A 265 5.91 33.17 37.15
N ASP A 266 6.22 32.58 35.97
CA ASP A 266 6.43 33.34 34.75
C ASP A 266 5.10 33.65 34.03
N ILE A 267 4.00 33.02 34.49
CA ILE A 267 2.64 33.14 33.90
C ILE A 267 1.89 34.20 34.69
N GLN A 268 2.07 35.49 34.35
CA GLN A 268 1.53 36.58 35.12
C GLN A 268 0.25 37.19 34.56
N THR A 269 0.06 37.19 33.26
CA THR A 269 -1.05 37.89 32.62
C THR A 269 -2.15 36.96 32.11
N PRO A 270 -3.37 37.45 31.92
CA PRO A 270 -4.43 36.68 31.24
C PRO A 270 -4.04 36.26 29.81
N ALA A 271 -3.19 37.06 29.12
CA ALA A 271 -2.68 36.73 27.79
C ALA A 271 -1.75 35.53 27.82
N ASP A 272 -0.87 35.39 28.81
CA ASP A 272 0.04 34.28 28.99
C ASP A 272 -0.77 32.99 29.21
N LYS A 273 -1.78 33.04 30.08
CA LYS A 273 -2.70 31.89 30.34
C LYS A 273 -3.44 31.46 29.06
N LYS A 274 -3.89 32.41 28.25
CA LYS A 274 -4.61 32.14 27.00
C LYS A 274 -3.70 31.48 25.99
N ILE A 275 -2.49 31.95 25.75
CA ILE A 275 -1.57 31.38 24.76
C ILE A 275 -1.08 29.98 25.20
N LEU A 276 -0.76 29.79 26.47
CA LEU A 276 -0.36 28.48 26.98
C LEU A 276 -1.49 27.47 26.96
N GLY A 277 -2.73 27.92 27.24
CA GLY A 277 -3.91 27.08 27.08
C GLY A 277 -4.12 26.66 25.62
N ALA A 278 -3.96 27.58 24.68
CA ALA A 278 -4.02 27.28 23.24
C ALA A 278 -2.93 26.29 22.81
N LEU A 279 -1.68 26.52 23.24
CA LEU A 279 -0.58 25.61 22.96
C LEU A 279 -0.83 24.20 23.47
N LYS A 280 -1.26 24.06 24.75
CA LYS A 280 -1.59 22.76 25.32
C LYS A 280 -2.67 22.03 24.54
N LYS A 281 -3.73 22.73 24.13
CA LYS A 281 -4.82 22.17 23.31
C LYS A 281 -4.31 21.73 21.94
N THR A 282 -3.48 22.55 21.30
CA THR A 282 -2.89 22.22 19.99
C THR A 282 -2.03 20.96 20.08
N ILE A 283 -1.11 20.89 21.05
CA ILE A 283 -0.27 19.69 21.28
C ILE A 283 -1.12 18.44 21.45
N GLN A 284 -2.16 18.50 22.30
CA GLN A 284 -3.05 17.37 22.52
C GLN A 284 -3.79 16.95 21.24
N THR A 285 -4.26 17.93 20.46
CA THR A 285 -4.97 17.69 19.20
C THR A 285 -4.07 17.04 18.15
N VAL A 286 -2.86 17.58 17.98
CA VAL A 286 -1.86 17.05 17.05
C VAL A 286 -1.50 15.62 17.44
N ASN A 287 -1.11 15.36 18.69
CA ASN A 287 -0.74 14.05 19.16
C ASN A 287 -1.87 13.02 18.95
N LYS A 288 -3.10 13.36 19.39
CA LYS A 288 -4.28 12.50 19.22
C LYS A 288 -4.58 12.14 17.76
N ASN A 289 -4.40 13.09 16.84
CA ASN A 289 -4.64 12.83 15.42
C ASN A 289 -3.49 12.04 14.79
N THR A 290 -2.24 12.33 15.17
CA THR A 290 -1.07 11.59 14.69
C THR A 290 -1.11 10.13 15.14
N GLU A 291 -1.44 9.84 16.41
CA GLU A 291 -1.63 8.50 16.94
C GLU A 291 -2.71 7.69 16.21
N LYS A 292 -3.67 8.39 15.60
CA LYS A 292 -4.75 7.78 14.80
C LYS A 292 -4.51 7.82 13.30
N TYR A 293 -3.29 8.15 12.87
CA TYR A 293 -2.91 8.31 11.45
C TYR A 293 -3.76 9.34 10.67
N ARG A 294 -4.32 10.32 11.38
CA ARG A 294 -5.13 11.41 10.80
C ARG A 294 -4.26 12.62 10.51
N PHE A 295 -3.27 12.43 9.64
CA PHE A 295 -2.24 13.44 9.39
C PHE A 295 -2.79 14.77 8.88
N GLY A 296 -3.79 14.76 8.00
CA GLY A 296 -4.46 15.98 7.56
C GLY A 296 -5.08 16.76 8.73
N HIS A 297 -5.78 16.07 9.63
CA HIS A 297 -6.37 16.73 10.81
C HIS A 297 -5.31 17.21 11.81
N ALA A 298 -4.14 16.59 11.84
CA ALA A 298 -3.03 17.07 12.66
C ALA A 298 -2.35 18.31 12.06
N ALA A 299 -2.37 18.44 10.72
CA ALA A 299 -1.76 19.54 9.99
C ALA A 299 -2.67 20.79 9.93
N HIS A 300 -3.98 20.66 10.06
CA HIS A 300 -4.98 21.72 10.18
C HIS A 300 -5.09 22.25 11.61
#